data_0b2e35bfb8bdc794da7f43204b822b35
#
_entry.id   0b2e35bfb8bdc794da7f43204b822b35
#
_cell.length_a   1.000
_cell.length_b   1.000
_cell.length_c   1.000
_cell.angle_alpha   90.00
_cell.angle_beta   90.00
_cell.angle_gamma   90.00
#
_symmetry.space_group_name_H-M   'P 1'
#
loop_
_entity.id
_entity.type
_entity.pdbx_description
1 polymer ?
#
loop_
_entity_poly.entity_id
_entity_poly.type
_entity_poly.pdbx_seq_one_letter_code
_entity_poly.pdbx_strand_id
1 'polypeptide(L)'
;MELVRVITAKEAYQLVKSDNQTRAFVYDKIYDACKKDELNTTIMTVGSLPEEIQTELKTNGYQLTEVPPMYERSKTYMYLIDWSGAQ
;
A
#
# COMPACT_ATOMS: atom_id res chain seq x y z
N MET A 1 -2.37 30.23 1.20
CA MET A 1 -2.79 30.00 2.60
C MET A 1 -2.69 28.53 2.91
N GLU A 2 -1.88 28.19 3.89
CA GLU A 2 -1.76 26.81 4.30
C GLU A 2 -2.90 26.43 5.24
N LEU A 3 -3.52 25.30 4.95
CA LEU A 3 -4.51 24.74 5.82
C LEU A 3 -3.80 23.88 6.87
N VAL A 4 -3.77 24.37 8.10
CA VAL A 4 -3.24 23.58 9.20
C VAL A 4 -4.33 22.62 9.64
N ARG A 5 -4.08 21.34 9.43
CA ARG A 5 -5.01 20.31 9.88
C ARG A 5 -4.70 19.97 11.34
N VAL A 6 -5.61 20.31 12.22
CA VAL A 6 -5.49 19.98 13.63
C VAL A 6 -6.16 18.62 13.85
N ILE A 7 -5.41 17.67 14.40
CA ILE A 7 -5.96 16.36 14.75
C ILE A 7 -5.86 16.17 16.26
N THR A 8 -6.83 15.47 16.82
CA THR A 8 -6.82 15.13 18.24
C THR A 8 -5.83 13.99 18.50
N ALA A 9 -5.42 13.85 19.75
CA ALA A 9 -4.54 12.75 20.14
C ALA A 9 -5.17 11.38 19.81
N LYS A 10 -6.48 11.26 19.96
CA LYS A 10 -7.20 10.04 19.63
C LYS A 10 -7.13 9.75 18.14
N GLU A 11 -7.31 10.76 17.32
CA GLU A 11 -7.21 10.61 15.87
C GLU A 11 -5.79 10.24 15.45
N ALA A 12 -4.79 10.89 16.05
CA ALA A 12 -3.39 10.56 15.77
C ALA A 12 -3.06 9.12 16.13
N TYR A 13 -3.57 8.67 17.27
CA TYR A 13 -3.36 7.30 17.72
C TYR A 13 -4.00 6.30 16.76
N GLN A 14 -5.21 6.60 16.31
CA GLN A 14 -5.89 5.75 15.35
C GLN A 14 -5.20 5.71 13.99
N LEU A 15 -4.64 6.83 13.56
CA LEU A 15 -3.89 6.88 12.32
C LEU A 15 -2.65 5.99 12.37
N VAL A 16 -1.99 5.90 13.52
CA VAL A 16 -0.84 5.02 13.69
C VAL A 16 -1.27 3.55 13.72
N LYS A 17 -2.38 3.26 14.39
CA LYS A 17 -2.90 1.89 14.50
C LYS A 17 -3.73 1.45 13.32
N SER A 18 -4.39 2.39 12.65
CA SER A 18 -5.19 2.04 11.49
C SER A 18 -4.29 1.84 10.29
N ASP A 19 -4.77 1.08 9.35
CA ASP A 19 -4.04 0.80 8.13
C ASP A 19 -4.12 1.95 7.11
N ASN A 20 -4.66 3.11 7.53
CA ASN A 20 -4.86 4.25 6.64
C ASN A 20 -3.56 4.78 6.05
N GLN A 21 -2.48 4.83 6.86
CA GLN A 21 -1.19 5.28 6.34
C GLN A 21 -0.63 4.31 5.31
N THR A 22 -0.72 3.01 5.60
CA THR A 22 -0.28 1.98 4.65
C THR A 22 -1.15 1.99 3.41
N ARG A 23 -2.45 2.16 3.58
CA ARG A 23 -3.40 2.24 2.47
C ARG A 23 -3.08 3.42 1.57
N ALA A 24 -2.86 4.59 2.13
CA ALA A 24 -2.50 5.79 1.37
C ALA A 24 -1.19 5.57 0.62
N PHE A 25 -0.19 4.97 1.27
CA PHE A 25 1.09 4.66 0.64
C PHE A 25 0.91 3.74 -0.57
N VAL A 26 0.10 2.69 -0.43
CA VAL A 26 -0.15 1.75 -1.51
C VAL A 26 -0.80 2.45 -2.71
N TYR A 27 -1.85 3.22 -2.48
CA TYR A 27 -2.55 3.90 -3.57
C TYR A 27 -1.70 5.01 -4.18
N ASP A 28 -0.86 5.68 -3.41
CA ASP A 28 0.08 6.66 -3.94
C ASP A 28 1.07 6.00 -4.91
N LYS A 29 1.56 4.82 -4.58
CA LYS A 29 2.46 4.07 -5.45
C LYS A 29 1.76 3.65 -6.74
N ILE A 30 0.52 3.21 -6.65
CA ILE A 30 -0.27 2.87 -7.83
C ILE A 30 -0.47 4.11 -8.71
N TYR A 31 -0.82 5.22 -8.11
CA TYR A 31 -1.05 6.48 -8.82
C TYR A 31 0.22 6.96 -9.53
N ASP A 32 1.37 6.90 -8.84
CA ASP A 32 2.64 7.27 -9.44
C ASP A 32 2.99 6.39 -10.64
N ALA A 33 2.74 5.09 -10.54
CA ALA A 33 2.96 4.18 -11.65
C ALA A 33 2.05 4.48 -12.83
N CYS A 34 0.80 4.83 -12.57
CA CYS A 34 -0.15 5.21 -13.62
C CYS A 34 0.31 6.46 -14.36
N LYS A 35 0.91 7.43 -13.66
CA LYS A 35 1.46 8.62 -14.30
C LYS A 35 2.60 8.31 -15.26
N LYS A 36 3.28 7.18 -15.05
CA LYS A 36 4.38 6.72 -15.90
C LYS A 36 3.92 5.71 -16.94
N ASP A 37 2.61 5.55 -17.11
CA ASP A 37 2.01 4.57 -18.03
C ASP A 37 2.41 3.12 -17.70
N GLU A 38 2.68 2.84 -16.44
CA GLU A 38 2.99 1.50 -15.97
C GLU A 38 1.71 0.77 -15.56
N LEU A 39 1.70 -0.55 -15.71
CA LEU A 39 0.56 -1.39 -15.37
C LEU A 39 0.77 -2.22 -14.10
N ASN A 40 1.86 -1.95 -13.41
CA ASN A 40 2.18 -2.61 -12.14
C ASN A 40 3.10 -1.73 -11.32
N THR A 41 3.21 -2.05 -10.05
CA THR A 41 4.15 -1.41 -9.16
C THR A 41 4.54 -2.38 -8.07
N THR A 42 5.70 -2.16 -7.48
CA THR A 42 6.20 -2.97 -6.38
C THR A 42 6.27 -2.10 -5.14
N ILE A 43 5.79 -2.63 -4.02
CA ILE A 43 5.87 -1.94 -2.74
C ILE A 43 6.67 -2.78 -1.76
N MET A 44 7.35 -2.11 -0.84
CA MET A 44 8.06 -2.76 0.26
C MET A 44 7.48 -2.28 1.57
N THR A 45 7.19 -3.22 2.45
CA THR A 45 6.61 -2.93 3.76
C THR A 45 7.42 -3.58 4.87
N VAL A 46 7.43 -2.95 6.03
CA VAL A 46 7.99 -3.56 7.25
C VAL A 46 6.85 -4.33 7.91
N GLY A 47 6.91 -5.65 7.83
CA GLY A 47 5.82 -6.50 8.25
C GLY A 47 4.86 -6.79 7.09
N SER A 48 4.02 -7.79 7.26
CA SER A 48 3.09 -8.18 6.20
C SER A 48 2.03 -7.11 5.97
N LEU A 49 1.58 -7.01 4.74
CA LEU A 49 0.51 -6.09 4.37
C LEU A 49 -0.78 -6.52 5.08
N PRO A 50 -1.52 -5.60 5.72
CA PRO A 50 -2.76 -5.95 6.40
C PRO A 50 -3.74 -6.64 5.46
N GLU A 51 -4.40 -7.66 5.99
CA GLU A 51 -5.33 -8.46 5.20
C GLU A 51 -6.47 -7.63 4.61
N GLU A 52 -6.93 -6.61 5.33
CA GLU A 52 -7.98 -5.73 4.85
C GLU A 52 -7.58 -5.01 3.58
N ILE A 53 -6.33 -4.55 3.52
CA ILE A 53 -5.80 -3.87 2.34
C ILE A 53 -5.64 -4.86 1.20
N GLN A 54 -5.13 -6.06 1.49
CA GLN A 54 -5.00 -7.10 0.48
C GLN A 54 -6.36 -7.45 -0.13
N THR A 55 -7.38 -7.61 0.71
CA THR A 55 -8.74 -7.92 0.25
C THR A 55 -9.30 -6.77 -0.58
N GLU A 56 -9.10 -5.53 -0.14
CA GLU A 56 -9.56 -4.35 -0.86
C GLU A 56 -8.96 -4.28 -2.27
N LEU A 57 -7.65 -4.50 -2.36
CA LEU A 57 -6.97 -4.48 -3.67
C LEU A 57 -7.54 -5.56 -4.60
N LYS A 58 -7.69 -6.76 -4.09
CA LYS A 58 -8.24 -7.86 -4.90
C LYS A 58 -9.68 -7.59 -5.32
N THR A 59 -10.49 -7.03 -4.42
CA THR A 59 -11.88 -6.68 -4.71
C THR A 59 -11.95 -5.61 -5.80
N ASN A 60 -10.98 -4.70 -5.84
CA ASN A 60 -10.93 -3.63 -6.83
C ASN A 60 -10.27 -4.04 -8.14
N GLY A 61 -9.94 -5.33 -8.30
CA GLY A 61 -9.44 -5.84 -9.56
C GLY A 61 -7.93 -5.92 -9.69
N TYR A 62 -7.19 -5.60 -8.64
CA TYR A 62 -5.73 -5.72 -8.66
C TYR A 62 -5.30 -7.16 -8.38
N GLN A 63 -4.23 -7.58 -9.02
CA GLN A 63 -3.55 -8.82 -8.68
C GLN A 63 -2.43 -8.50 -7.70
N LEU A 64 -2.40 -9.19 -6.59
CA LEU A 64 -1.41 -8.98 -5.53
C LEU A 64 -0.58 -10.25 -5.39
N THR A 65 0.73 -10.11 -5.55
CA THR A 65 1.67 -11.22 -5.41
C THR A 65 2.73 -10.87 -4.39
N GLU A 66 2.91 -11.73 -3.40
CA GLU A 66 4.00 -11.55 -2.45
C GLU A 66 5.28 -12.08 -3.09
N VAL A 67 6.32 -11.23 -3.12
CA VAL A 67 7.63 -11.59 -3.64
C VAL A 67 8.50 -12.06 -2.48
N PRO A 68 9.01 -13.29 -2.51
CA PRO A 68 9.85 -13.77 -1.42
C PRO A 68 11.07 -12.86 -1.21
N PRO A 69 11.46 -12.60 0.05
CA PRO A 69 12.65 -11.80 0.32
C PRO A 69 13.91 -12.52 -0.16
N MET A 70 14.87 -11.74 -0.64
CA MET A 70 16.15 -12.29 -1.11
C MET A 70 16.98 -12.87 0.03
N TYR A 71 16.75 -12.42 1.25
CA TYR A 71 17.46 -12.86 2.43
C TYR A 71 16.48 -13.35 3.47
N GLU A 72 16.73 -14.53 4.04
CA GLU A 72 15.85 -15.15 5.04
C GLU A 72 15.65 -14.29 6.29
N ARG A 73 16.59 -13.38 6.57
CA ARG A 73 16.55 -12.54 7.77
C ARG A 73 15.91 -11.19 7.53
N SER A 74 15.43 -10.94 6.32
CA SER A 74 14.79 -9.66 6.03
C SER A 74 13.42 -9.60 6.70
N LYS A 75 13.16 -8.51 7.42
CA LYS A 75 11.85 -8.22 7.98
C LYS A 75 10.99 -7.41 7.02
N THR A 76 11.49 -7.22 5.81
CA THR A 76 10.83 -6.44 4.78
C THR A 76 10.08 -7.36 3.85
N TYR A 77 8.83 -7.05 3.60
CA TYR A 77 7.98 -7.76 2.66
C TYR A 77 7.86 -6.97 1.38
N MET A 78 7.88 -7.65 0.27
CA MET A 78 7.73 -7.03 -1.04
C MET A 78 6.49 -7.59 -1.72
N TYR A 79 5.67 -6.71 -2.28
CA TYR A 79 4.45 -7.10 -2.97
C TYR A 79 4.43 -6.49 -4.36
N LEU A 80 4.07 -7.31 -5.34
CA LEU A 80 3.82 -6.83 -6.69
C LEU A 80 2.32 -6.61 -6.85
N ILE A 81 1.95 -5.41 -7.22
CA ILE A 81 0.56 -5.04 -7.49
C ILE A 81 0.44 -4.83 -8.99
N ASP A 82 -0.44 -5.58 -9.63
CA ASP A 82 -0.58 -5.60 -11.09
C ASP A 82 -2.04 -5.36 -11.46
N TRP A 83 -2.26 -4.50 -12.43
CA TRP A 83 -3.60 -4.21 -12.94
C TRP A 83 -3.68 -4.33 -14.45
N SER A 84 -2.70 -4.98 -15.06
CA SER A 84 -2.66 -5.17 -16.51
C SER A 84 -3.83 -6.01 -17.04
N GLY A 85 -4.38 -6.89 -16.18
CA GLY A 85 -5.55 -7.70 -16.52
C GLY A 85 -6.88 -7.03 -16.21
N ALA A 86 -6.88 -5.84 -15.63
CA ALA A 86 -8.11 -5.12 -15.29
C ALA A 86 -8.69 -4.49 -16.56
N GLN A 87 -9.96 -4.74 -16.79
CA GLN A 87 -10.67 -4.16 -17.94
C GLN A 87 -11.98 -3.57 -17.51
#